data_8cd38c1bd249a20d1dd689fb1047f269
#
_entry.id   8cd38c1bd249a20d1dd689fb1047f269
#
_cell.length_a   1.000
_cell.length_b   1.000
_cell.length_c   1.000
_cell.angle_alpha   90.00
_cell.angle_beta   90.00
_cell.angle_gamma   90.00
#
_symmetry.space_group_name_H-M   'P 1'
#
loop_
_entity.id
_entity.type
_entity.pdbx_description
1 polymer ?
#
loop_
_entity_poly.entity_id
_entity_poly.type
_entity_poly.pdbx_seq_one_letter_code
_entity_poly.pdbx_strand_id
1 'polypeptide(L)'
;MPNASLARLPTARVIAAIGGICMVQSLVSGIAFQGVPTLLRDSGTPLDQVGLAYLAFLPWSLKFLWAPWIERYRLPHGQAGRRTRRIVLPGQWLLAALLFLLAVLGQPTLPALLAVLGLISLTAATVDIAGDAFAVEQLAARRRGWGNATQVGSSYVGMFLGAGLFVLLAGSHGWRVAAAAMGLLVLLLTLPFAGLREPARATDTPPHRPSLPHALGRSGVRLGLLITVVFQIGSRLGAGMTSPLLLDRGVPLASVGWINGAGAVVAGLAGTLMGALALQRWRAVVAAMALQAAALILFVAGVAAPGLGLPAASPGWLVALTLFKATTAATGFVTLYAFLMGLASPAQAGVDFTLFQCADALVAMVGGVAAGWLAQHLGYGACFGIAAALGAAGLPVLSVLMRRAAPLSSSGE
;
A
#
# COMPACT_ATOMS: atom_id res chain seq x y z
N MET A 1 18.02 -43.90 2.34
CA MET A 1 16.57 -43.66 2.26
C MET A 1 16.33 -42.71 1.11
N PRO A 2 15.44 -43.01 0.15
CA PRO A 2 15.26 -42.17 -1.03
C PRO A 2 14.66 -40.83 -0.62
N ASN A 3 15.28 -39.76 -1.08
CA ASN A 3 14.77 -38.39 -0.99
C ASN A 3 13.30 -38.36 -1.50
N ALA A 4 12.36 -38.36 -0.58
CA ALA A 4 10.98 -37.96 -0.90
C ALA A 4 11.08 -36.52 -1.39
N SER A 5 11.13 -36.31 -2.69
CA SER A 5 10.97 -35.01 -3.32
C SER A 5 9.64 -34.45 -2.85
N LEU A 6 9.66 -33.57 -1.85
CA LEU A 6 8.48 -32.81 -1.41
C LEU A 6 7.82 -32.31 -2.68
N ALA A 7 6.61 -32.82 -2.98
CA ALA A 7 5.87 -32.52 -4.20
C ALA A 7 5.71 -31.00 -4.30
N ARG A 8 6.51 -30.37 -5.16
CA ARG A 8 6.45 -28.91 -5.36
C ARG A 8 5.24 -28.59 -6.23
N LEU A 9 4.49 -27.59 -5.83
CA LEU A 9 3.36 -27.10 -6.63
C LEU A 9 3.87 -26.60 -8.00
N PRO A 10 3.07 -26.77 -9.07
CA PRO A 10 3.38 -26.18 -10.37
C PRO A 10 3.53 -24.66 -10.22
N THR A 11 4.65 -24.10 -10.69
CA THR A 11 4.99 -22.67 -10.52
C THR A 11 3.90 -21.74 -11.01
N ALA A 12 3.27 -22.05 -12.16
CA ALA A 12 2.18 -21.23 -12.71
C ALA A 12 0.99 -21.12 -11.73
N ARG A 13 0.63 -22.24 -11.06
CA ARG A 13 -0.46 -22.23 -10.06
C ARG A 13 -0.09 -21.43 -8.82
N VAL A 14 1.16 -21.50 -8.35
CA VAL A 14 1.67 -20.70 -7.23
C VAL A 14 1.65 -19.22 -7.59
N ILE A 15 2.13 -18.85 -8.77
CA ILE A 15 2.12 -17.48 -9.28
C ILE A 15 0.69 -16.95 -9.39
N ALA A 16 -0.25 -17.72 -9.96
CA ALA A 16 -1.65 -17.32 -10.06
C ALA A 16 -2.30 -17.11 -8.68
N ALA A 17 -1.98 -17.97 -7.70
CA ALA A 17 -2.51 -17.84 -6.35
C ALA A 17 -1.96 -16.62 -5.61
N ILE A 18 -0.64 -16.38 -5.69
CA ILE A 18 0.01 -15.19 -5.13
C ILE A 18 -0.58 -13.94 -5.80
N GLY A 19 -0.67 -13.95 -7.13
CA GLY A 19 -1.24 -12.85 -7.90
C GLY A 19 -2.66 -12.52 -7.47
N GLY A 20 -3.53 -13.53 -7.31
CA GLY A 20 -4.90 -13.34 -6.86
C GLY A 20 -4.99 -12.71 -5.45
N ILE A 21 -4.21 -13.22 -4.50
CA ILE A 21 -4.16 -12.65 -3.14
C ILE A 21 -3.69 -11.19 -3.18
N CYS A 22 -2.57 -10.90 -3.84
CA CYS A 22 -2.01 -9.55 -3.93
C CYS A 22 -2.95 -8.56 -4.65
N MET A 23 -3.64 -9.00 -5.70
CA MET A 23 -4.64 -8.18 -6.38
C MET A 23 -5.78 -7.79 -5.45
N VAL A 24 -6.30 -8.73 -4.64
CA VAL A 24 -7.39 -8.44 -3.68
C VAL A 24 -6.91 -7.45 -2.62
N GLN A 25 -5.70 -7.62 -2.07
CA GLN A 25 -5.15 -6.69 -1.07
C GLN A 25 -5.04 -5.27 -1.64
N SER A 26 -4.52 -5.15 -2.85
CA SER A 26 -4.36 -3.86 -3.52
C SER A 26 -5.68 -3.25 -4.00
N LEU A 27 -6.66 -4.09 -4.39
CA LEU A 27 -8.02 -3.64 -4.70
C LEU A 27 -8.67 -3.01 -3.47
N VAL A 28 -8.63 -3.67 -2.32
CA VAL A 28 -9.18 -3.15 -1.06
C VAL A 28 -8.47 -1.86 -0.64
N SER A 29 -7.14 -1.81 -0.76
CA SER A 29 -6.35 -0.61 -0.48
C SER A 29 -6.73 0.53 -1.43
N GLY A 30 -6.92 0.24 -2.71
CA GLY A 30 -7.35 1.21 -3.73
C GLY A 30 -8.73 1.81 -3.40
N ILE A 31 -9.70 0.98 -3.01
CA ILE A 31 -11.02 1.44 -2.58
C ILE A 31 -10.87 2.40 -1.39
N ALA A 32 -10.15 2.00 -0.35
CA ALA A 32 -10.11 2.75 0.90
C ALA A 32 -9.26 4.04 0.81
N PHE A 33 -8.10 4.01 0.12
CA PHE A 33 -7.21 5.17 0.03
C PHE A 33 -7.56 6.18 -1.05
N GLN A 34 -8.22 5.74 -2.12
CA GLN A 34 -8.49 6.60 -3.28
C GLN A 34 -9.96 6.57 -3.69
N GLY A 35 -10.55 5.38 -3.82
CA GLY A 35 -11.91 5.22 -4.32
C GLY A 35 -12.93 5.91 -3.43
N VAL A 36 -12.98 5.55 -2.15
CA VAL A 36 -13.92 6.11 -1.17
C VAL A 36 -13.70 7.61 -0.94
N PRO A 37 -12.47 8.13 -0.70
CA PRO A 37 -12.24 9.56 -0.57
C PRO A 37 -12.68 10.35 -1.81
N THR A 38 -12.47 9.83 -3.01
CA THR A 38 -12.91 10.46 -4.26
C THR A 38 -14.43 10.56 -4.33
N LEU A 39 -15.15 9.47 -4.05
CA LEU A 39 -16.62 9.44 -4.10
C LEU A 39 -17.27 10.25 -2.99
N LEU A 40 -16.68 10.27 -1.79
CA LEU A 40 -17.14 11.14 -0.71
C LEU A 40 -17.03 12.60 -1.12
N ARG A 41 -15.93 13.03 -1.74
CA ARG A 41 -15.79 14.40 -2.20
C ARG A 41 -16.74 14.72 -3.34
N ASP A 42 -16.91 13.83 -4.30
CA ASP A 42 -17.87 13.99 -5.40
C ASP A 42 -19.31 14.17 -4.91
N SER A 43 -19.68 13.51 -3.81
CA SER A 43 -20.98 13.70 -3.13
C SER A 43 -21.08 14.97 -2.29
N GLY A 44 -20.06 15.84 -2.29
CA GLY A 44 -20.07 17.10 -1.54
C GLY A 44 -19.64 16.97 -0.07
N THR A 45 -19.13 15.82 0.37
CA THR A 45 -18.65 15.61 1.75
C THR A 45 -17.53 16.59 2.09
N PRO A 46 -17.54 17.24 3.28
CA PRO A 46 -16.46 18.10 3.75
C PRO A 46 -15.11 17.39 3.78
N LEU A 47 -14.03 18.12 3.49
CA LEU A 47 -12.70 17.51 3.33
C LEU A 47 -12.13 16.88 4.60
N ASP A 48 -12.46 17.41 5.77
CA ASP A 48 -12.11 16.83 7.06
C ASP A 48 -12.75 15.45 7.25
N GLN A 49 -14.01 15.29 6.85
CA GLN A 49 -14.71 14.01 6.85
C GLN A 49 -14.16 13.04 5.80
N VAL A 50 -13.79 13.54 4.61
CA VAL A 50 -13.07 12.75 3.59
C VAL A 50 -11.75 12.21 4.16
N GLY A 51 -11.03 13.04 4.91
CA GLY A 51 -9.80 12.64 5.60
C GLY A 51 -10.02 11.51 6.61
N LEU A 52 -11.16 11.46 7.29
CA LEU A 52 -11.47 10.39 8.25
C LEU A 52 -11.54 9.00 7.60
N ALA A 53 -11.77 8.90 6.27
CA ALA A 53 -11.74 7.61 5.58
C ALA A 53 -10.39 6.88 5.74
N TYR A 54 -9.30 7.62 5.93
CA TYR A 54 -7.98 7.05 6.16
C TYR A 54 -7.86 6.32 7.51
N LEU A 55 -8.73 6.59 8.50
CA LEU A 55 -8.78 5.84 9.76
C LEU A 55 -9.11 4.35 9.53
N ALA A 56 -9.77 4.01 8.42
CA ALA A 56 -10.00 2.62 8.04
C ALA A 56 -8.70 1.81 7.90
N PHE A 57 -7.54 2.47 7.74
CA PHE A 57 -6.24 1.81 7.67
C PHE A 57 -5.58 1.53 9.02
N LEU A 58 -6.21 1.91 10.13
CA LEU A 58 -5.69 1.64 11.46
C LEU A 58 -5.34 0.14 11.68
N PRO A 59 -6.22 -0.84 11.32
CA PRO A 59 -5.85 -2.24 11.46
C PRO A 59 -4.62 -2.63 10.64
N TRP A 60 -4.47 -2.11 9.42
CA TRP A 60 -3.31 -2.39 8.57
C TRP A 60 -2.01 -1.86 9.19
N SER A 61 -2.05 -0.66 9.79
CA SER A 61 -0.91 -0.05 10.48
C SER A 61 -0.49 -0.83 11.73
N LEU A 62 -1.43 -1.56 12.34
CA LEU A 62 -1.22 -2.29 13.58
C LEU A 62 -1.07 -3.80 13.37
N LYS A 63 -1.05 -4.31 12.12
CA LYS A 63 -1.02 -5.76 11.83
C LYS A 63 0.13 -6.51 12.51
N PHE A 64 1.24 -5.82 12.80
CA PHE A 64 2.38 -6.40 13.51
C PHE A 64 2.02 -6.91 14.92
N LEU A 65 0.96 -6.37 15.55
CA LEU A 65 0.54 -6.80 16.89
C LEU A 65 0.03 -8.23 16.91
N TRP A 66 -0.70 -8.66 15.86
CA TRP A 66 -1.27 -10.02 15.81
C TRP A 66 -0.58 -10.94 14.78
N ALA A 67 0.35 -10.44 13.99
CA ALA A 67 1.12 -11.24 13.04
C ALA A 67 1.78 -12.48 13.67
N PRO A 68 2.37 -12.43 14.88
CA PRO A 68 2.94 -13.61 15.52
C PRO A 68 1.91 -14.69 15.85
N TRP A 69 0.68 -14.32 16.19
CA TRP A 69 -0.40 -15.29 16.47
C TRP A 69 -0.90 -15.96 15.19
N ILE A 70 -1.06 -15.18 14.11
CA ILE A 70 -1.42 -15.72 12.79
C ILE A 70 -0.37 -16.72 12.32
N GLU A 71 0.91 -16.40 12.49
CA GLU A 71 2.01 -17.26 12.07
C GLU A 71 2.05 -18.56 12.88
N ARG A 72 1.85 -18.49 14.20
CA ARG A 72 1.74 -19.69 15.07
C ARG A 72 0.55 -20.57 14.70
N TYR A 73 -0.60 -19.96 14.40
CA TYR A 73 -1.79 -20.70 13.98
C TYR A 73 -1.57 -21.37 12.61
N ARG A 74 -0.91 -20.64 11.69
CA ARG A 74 -0.60 -21.11 10.33
C ARG A 74 0.34 -22.31 10.33
N LEU A 75 1.34 -22.30 11.22
CA LEU A 75 2.39 -23.33 11.34
C LEU A 75 2.37 -23.97 12.72
N PRO A 76 1.39 -24.86 13.01
CA PRO A 76 1.31 -25.48 14.31
C PRO A 76 2.49 -26.37 14.60
N HIS A 77 2.96 -26.37 15.85
CA HIS A 77 4.13 -27.11 16.31
C HIS A 77 3.90 -28.62 16.15
N GLY A 78 4.94 -29.34 15.73
CA GLY A 78 4.89 -30.80 15.59
C GLY A 78 3.93 -31.33 14.49
N GLN A 79 3.33 -30.46 13.69
CA GLN A 79 2.44 -30.85 12.59
C GLN A 79 3.07 -30.52 11.23
N ALA A 80 3.03 -31.47 10.31
CA ALA A 80 3.49 -31.27 8.93
C ALA A 80 2.50 -30.42 8.10
N GLY A 81 1.25 -30.32 8.52
CA GLY A 81 0.20 -29.60 7.81
C GLY A 81 0.28 -28.09 8.03
N ARG A 82 0.10 -27.32 6.94
CA ARG A 82 -0.04 -25.86 6.95
C ARG A 82 -1.50 -25.46 7.00
N ARG A 83 -1.83 -24.39 7.69
CA ARG A 83 -3.21 -23.90 7.85
C ARG A 83 -3.44 -22.57 7.11
N THR A 84 -2.58 -22.17 6.16
CA THR A 84 -2.71 -20.93 5.39
C THR A 84 -4.08 -20.85 4.71
N ARG A 85 -4.54 -21.94 4.10
CA ARG A 85 -5.86 -22.04 3.47
C ARG A 85 -7.02 -21.72 4.43
N ARG A 86 -6.90 -22.11 5.71
CA ARG A 86 -7.92 -21.84 6.75
C ARG A 86 -7.98 -20.40 7.20
N ILE A 87 -7.01 -19.57 6.81
CA ILE A 87 -6.98 -18.13 7.05
C ILE A 87 -7.41 -17.40 5.78
N VAL A 88 -6.76 -17.72 4.65
CA VAL A 88 -6.93 -16.96 3.40
C VAL A 88 -8.34 -17.12 2.83
N LEU A 89 -8.87 -18.35 2.72
CA LEU A 89 -10.19 -18.52 2.09
C LEU A 89 -11.33 -17.89 2.88
N PRO A 90 -11.50 -18.14 4.19
CA PRO A 90 -12.54 -17.46 4.96
C PRO A 90 -12.36 -15.94 4.97
N GLY A 91 -11.09 -15.44 5.04
CA GLY A 91 -10.82 -14.01 4.97
C GLY A 91 -11.23 -13.40 3.64
N GLN A 92 -10.92 -14.03 2.52
CA GLN A 92 -11.32 -13.56 1.18
C GLN A 92 -12.85 -13.59 1.01
N TRP A 93 -13.53 -14.63 1.50
CA TRP A 93 -15.00 -14.70 1.47
C TRP A 93 -15.61 -13.60 2.36
N LEU A 94 -15.04 -13.36 3.53
CA LEU A 94 -15.48 -12.25 4.40
C LEU A 94 -15.28 -10.89 3.74
N LEU A 95 -14.14 -10.67 3.05
CA LEU A 95 -13.92 -9.45 2.26
C LEU A 95 -15.00 -9.26 1.18
N ALA A 96 -15.31 -10.30 0.42
CA ALA A 96 -16.39 -10.27 -0.55
C ALA A 96 -17.74 -9.98 0.10
N ALA A 97 -18.06 -10.64 1.22
CA ALA A 97 -19.31 -10.42 1.96
C ALA A 97 -19.42 -8.98 2.48
N LEU A 98 -18.35 -8.40 2.99
CA LEU A 98 -18.33 -7.00 3.45
C LEU A 98 -18.50 -6.02 2.29
N LEU A 99 -17.96 -6.30 1.10
CA LEU A 99 -18.19 -5.50 -0.09
C LEU A 99 -19.64 -5.63 -0.59
N PHE A 100 -20.24 -6.83 -0.53
CA PHE A 100 -21.67 -7.00 -0.80
C PHE A 100 -22.54 -6.30 0.25
N LEU A 101 -22.12 -6.29 1.52
CA LEU A 101 -22.79 -5.50 2.57
C LEU A 101 -22.78 -4.00 2.21
N LEU A 102 -21.63 -3.45 1.75
CA LEU A 102 -21.56 -2.08 1.27
C LEU A 102 -22.48 -1.84 0.06
N ALA A 103 -22.64 -2.81 -0.83
CA ALA A 103 -23.55 -2.73 -1.95
C ALA A 103 -25.03 -2.69 -1.48
N VAL A 104 -25.39 -3.49 -0.50
CA VAL A 104 -26.77 -3.51 0.07
C VAL A 104 -27.07 -2.22 0.82
N LEU A 105 -26.13 -1.74 1.64
CA LEU A 105 -26.26 -0.47 2.37
C LEU A 105 -26.39 0.74 1.43
N GLY A 106 -25.86 0.66 0.23
CA GLY A 106 -25.84 1.75 -0.73
C GLY A 106 -24.85 2.83 -0.30
N GLN A 107 -25.33 4.06 -0.06
CA GLN A 107 -24.52 5.14 0.51
C GLN A 107 -24.70 5.18 2.03
N PRO A 108 -23.89 4.43 2.80
CA PRO A 108 -24.02 4.40 4.25
C PRO A 108 -23.59 5.73 4.87
N THR A 109 -24.07 6.00 6.09
CA THR A 109 -23.54 7.11 6.89
C THR A 109 -22.03 6.96 7.10
N LEU A 110 -21.31 8.06 7.26
CA LEU A 110 -19.85 8.04 7.42
C LEU A 110 -19.39 7.06 8.53
N PRO A 111 -19.99 7.05 9.74
CA PRO A 111 -19.60 6.08 10.77
C PRO A 111 -19.80 4.61 10.35
N ALA A 112 -20.90 4.30 9.68
CA ALA A 112 -21.16 2.94 9.18
C ALA A 112 -20.16 2.55 8.08
N LEU A 113 -19.85 3.49 7.18
CA LEU A 113 -18.82 3.30 6.16
C LEU A 113 -17.47 3.00 6.78
N LEU A 114 -17.03 3.82 7.75
CA LEU A 114 -15.76 3.64 8.45
C LEU A 114 -15.68 2.31 9.20
N ALA A 115 -16.78 1.90 9.84
CA ALA A 115 -16.84 0.61 10.52
C ALA A 115 -16.66 -0.56 9.54
N VAL A 116 -17.36 -0.56 8.41
CA VAL A 116 -17.23 -1.63 7.41
C VAL A 116 -15.86 -1.60 6.76
N LEU A 117 -15.32 -0.42 6.41
CA LEU A 117 -13.97 -0.31 5.87
C LEU A 117 -12.90 -0.75 6.88
N GLY A 118 -13.09 -0.46 8.17
CA GLY A 118 -12.22 -0.96 9.24
C GLY A 118 -12.23 -2.49 9.34
N LEU A 119 -13.40 -3.13 9.23
CA LEU A 119 -13.52 -4.60 9.18
C LEU A 119 -12.88 -5.19 7.92
N ILE A 120 -13.06 -4.54 6.77
CA ILE A 120 -12.40 -4.90 5.52
C ILE A 120 -10.88 -4.82 5.70
N SER A 121 -10.37 -3.72 6.27
CA SER A 121 -8.95 -3.51 6.51
C SER A 121 -8.36 -4.54 7.49
N LEU A 122 -9.07 -4.84 8.58
CA LEU A 122 -8.67 -5.86 9.56
C LEU A 122 -8.57 -7.26 8.93
N THR A 123 -9.58 -7.60 8.13
CA THR A 123 -9.64 -8.89 7.42
C THR A 123 -8.52 -8.96 6.37
N ALA A 124 -8.36 -7.91 5.57
CA ALA A 124 -7.32 -7.82 4.56
C ALA A 124 -5.92 -7.91 5.18
N ALA A 125 -5.63 -7.17 6.25
CA ALA A 125 -4.36 -7.21 6.95
C ALA A 125 -4.03 -8.61 7.50
N THR A 126 -5.06 -9.34 7.96
CA THR A 126 -4.91 -10.72 8.46
C THR A 126 -4.61 -11.71 7.33
N VAL A 127 -5.29 -11.58 6.20
CA VAL A 127 -5.04 -12.39 5.00
C VAL A 127 -3.66 -12.10 4.42
N ASP A 128 -3.23 -10.84 4.43
CA ASP A 128 -1.93 -10.39 3.93
C ASP A 128 -0.76 -11.08 4.66
N ILE A 129 -0.80 -11.15 6.00
CA ILE A 129 0.21 -11.86 6.80
C ILE A 129 0.35 -13.31 6.33
N ALA A 130 -0.77 -14.01 6.11
CA ALA A 130 -0.75 -15.41 5.68
C ALA A 130 -0.34 -15.56 4.20
N GLY A 131 -0.73 -14.60 3.35
CA GLY A 131 -0.42 -14.55 1.92
C GLY A 131 1.06 -14.29 1.66
N ASP A 132 1.65 -13.34 2.36
CA ASP A 132 3.09 -13.03 2.26
C ASP A 132 3.94 -14.22 2.68
N ALA A 133 3.58 -14.87 3.79
CA ALA A 133 4.27 -16.08 4.24
C ALA A 133 4.14 -17.23 3.22
N PHE A 134 2.97 -17.40 2.61
CA PHE A 134 2.76 -18.37 1.53
C PHE A 134 3.66 -18.06 0.33
N ALA A 135 3.73 -16.80 -0.09
CA ALA A 135 4.56 -16.38 -1.23
C ALA A 135 6.05 -16.69 -1.00
N VAL A 136 6.57 -16.35 0.18
CA VAL A 136 7.98 -16.59 0.55
C VAL A 136 8.30 -18.09 0.59
N GLU A 137 7.40 -18.93 1.12
CA GLU A 137 7.64 -20.36 1.31
C GLU A 137 7.49 -21.20 0.04
N GLN A 138 6.58 -20.82 -0.86
CA GLN A 138 6.30 -21.61 -2.06
C GLN A 138 7.20 -21.27 -3.25
N LEU A 139 7.91 -20.14 -3.20
CA LEU A 139 8.84 -19.72 -4.24
C LEU A 139 10.27 -20.17 -3.92
N ALA A 140 10.79 -21.08 -4.74
CA ALA A 140 12.20 -21.45 -4.66
C ALA A 140 13.12 -20.22 -4.88
N ALA A 141 14.28 -20.18 -4.23
CA ALA A 141 15.25 -19.07 -4.30
C ALA A 141 15.52 -18.61 -5.74
N ARG A 142 15.66 -19.53 -6.69
CA ARG A 142 15.88 -19.27 -8.12
C ARG A 142 14.70 -18.58 -8.83
N ARG A 143 13.49 -18.60 -8.24
CA ARG A 143 12.24 -18.06 -8.81
C ARG A 143 11.68 -16.90 -8.02
N ARG A 144 12.39 -16.39 -7.02
CA ARG A 144 11.97 -15.22 -6.20
C ARG A 144 11.74 -13.97 -7.06
N GLY A 145 12.53 -13.79 -8.12
CA GLY A 145 12.34 -12.69 -9.07
C GLY A 145 10.95 -12.70 -9.73
N TRP A 146 10.47 -13.88 -10.17
CA TRP A 146 9.12 -14.03 -10.73
C TRP A 146 8.03 -13.78 -9.68
N GLY A 147 8.25 -14.21 -8.42
CA GLY A 147 7.32 -13.93 -7.33
C GLY A 147 7.20 -12.44 -7.04
N ASN A 148 8.33 -11.74 -6.95
CA ASN A 148 8.33 -10.30 -6.75
C ASN A 148 7.67 -9.54 -7.92
N ALA A 149 7.98 -9.91 -9.15
CA ALA A 149 7.33 -9.35 -10.34
C ALA A 149 5.81 -9.59 -10.33
N THR A 150 5.37 -10.78 -9.89
CA THR A 150 3.95 -11.10 -9.73
C THR A 150 3.30 -10.23 -8.65
N GLN A 151 3.91 -10.09 -7.48
CA GLN A 151 3.38 -9.26 -6.40
C GLN A 151 3.25 -7.80 -6.85
N VAL A 152 4.30 -7.23 -7.42
CA VAL A 152 4.28 -5.84 -7.90
C VAL A 152 3.27 -5.64 -9.04
N GLY A 153 3.29 -6.48 -10.06
CA GLY A 153 2.35 -6.39 -11.18
C GLY A 153 0.89 -6.56 -10.73
N SER A 154 0.63 -7.54 -9.87
CA SER A 154 -0.70 -7.77 -9.30
C SER A 154 -1.16 -6.60 -8.43
N SER A 155 -0.26 -5.95 -7.70
CA SER A 155 -0.58 -4.77 -6.89
C SER A 155 -1.05 -3.61 -7.76
N TYR A 156 -0.41 -3.35 -8.89
CA TYR A 156 -0.87 -2.31 -9.82
C TYR A 156 -2.22 -2.64 -10.44
N VAL A 157 -2.46 -3.90 -10.83
CA VAL A 157 -3.77 -4.31 -11.34
C VAL A 157 -4.84 -4.19 -10.25
N GLY A 158 -4.57 -4.64 -9.03
CA GLY A 158 -5.48 -4.49 -7.90
C GLY A 158 -5.79 -3.02 -7.60
N MET A 159 -4.79 -2.14 -7.63
CA MET A 159 -4.97 -0.71 -7.44
C MET A 159 -5.82 -0.09 -8.57
N PHE A 160 -5.60 -0.48 -9.82
CA PHE A 160 -6.47 -0.10 -10.94
C PHE A 160 -7.94 -0.48 -10.68
N LEU A 161 -8.18 -1.70 -10.21
CA LEU A 161 -9.53 -2.18 -9.91
C LEU A 161 -10.17 -1.38 -8.77
N GLY A 162 -9.46 -1.18 -7.66
CA GLY A 162 -9.99 -0.54 -6.46
C GLY A 162 -10.04 0.99 -6.50
N ALA A 163 -9.06 1.64 -7.11
CA ALA A 163 -9.00 3.11 -7.16
C ALA A 163 -9.58 3.68 -8.47
N GLY A 164 -9.49 2.93 -9.58
CA GLY A 164 -9.95 3.37 -10.89
C GLY A 164 -11.31 2.80 -11.25
N LEU A 165 -11.38 1.48 -11.46
CA LEU A 165 -12.62 0.82 -11.92
C LEU A 165 -13.78 1.01 -10.92
N PHE A 166 -13.50 0.96 -9.61
CA PHE A 166 -14.51 1.21 -8.58
C PHE A 166 -15.13 2.61 -8.74
N VAL A 167 -14.31 3.66 -8.93
CA VAL A 167 -14.77 5.03 -9.13
C VAL A 167 -15.54 5.17 -10.45
N LEU A 168 -15.04 4.57 -11.54
CA LEU A 168 -15.72 4.57 -12.84
C LEU A 168 -17.10 3.91 -12.77
N LEU A 169 -17.20 2.75 -12.14
CA LEU A 169 -18.47 2.04 -11.97
C LEU A 169 -19.41 2.82 -11.04
N ALA A 170 -18.91 3.42 -9.97
CA ALA A 170 -19.73 4.20 -9.07
C ALA A 170 -20.30 5.46 -9.75
N GLY A 171 -19.51 6.13 -10.58
CA GLY A 171 -19.96 7.30 -11.34
C GLY A 171 -20.95 6.97 -12.45
N SER A 172 -20.86 5.79 -13.10
CA SER A 172 -21.73 5.41 -14.23
C SER A 172 -22.95 4.57 -13.84
N HIS A 173 -22.82 3.68 -12.86
CA HIS A 173 -23.86 2.73 -12.45
C HIS A 173 -24.24 2.81 -10.98
N GLY A 174 -23.61 3.75 -10.24
CA GLY A 174 -23.85 3.99 -8.84
C GLY A 174 -23.08 3.09 -7.90
N TRP A 175 -23.04 3.49 -6.63
CA TRP A 175 -22.30 2.84 -5.54
C TRP A 175 -22.60 1.35 -5.37
N ARG A 176 -23.89 0.97 -5.46
CA ARG A 176 -24.31 -0.43 -5.25
C ARG A 176 -23.69 -1.38 -6.25
N VAL A 177 -23.72 -1.01 -7.52
CA VAL A 177 -23.17 -1.82 -8.62
C VAL A 177 -21.64 -1.89 -8.48
N ALA A 178 -20.99 -0.76 -8.18
CA ALA A 178 -19.55 -0.72 -8.01
C ALA A 178 -19.09 -1.64 -6.85
N ALA A 179 -19.69 -1.53 -5.68
CA ALA A 179 -19.35 -2.36 -4.53
C ALA A 179 -19.62 -3.86 -4.78
N ALA A 180 -20.76 -4.19 -5.41
CA ALA A 180 -21.09 -5.58 -5.77
C ALA A 180 -20.09 -6.16 -6.79
N ALA A 181 -19.68 -5.37 -7.80
CA ALA A 181 -18.69 -5.77 -8.78
C ALA A 181 -17.32 -6.05 -8.10
N MET A 182 -16.91 -5.22 -7.13
CA MET A 182 -15.68 -5.46 -6.37
C MET A 182 -15.77 -6.74 -5.52
N GLY A 183 -16.92 -7.00 -4.88
CA GLY A 183 -17.16 -8.26 -4.16
C GLY A 183 -17.05 -9.49 -5.07
N LEU A 184 -17.62 -9.42 -6.26
CA LEU A 184 -17.51 -10.48 -7.27
C LEU A 184 -16.07 -10.68 -7.75
N LEU A 185 -15.35 -9.59 -7.98
CA LEU A 185 -13.93 -9.66 -8.36
C LEU A 185 -13.09 -10.32 -7.27
N VAL A 186 -13.33 -10.02 -5.99
CA VAL A 186 -12.64 -10.69 -4.88
C VAL A 186 -12.88 -12.20 -4.92
N LEU A 187 -14.12 -12.67 -5.17
CA LEU A 187 -14.41 -14.09 -5.30
C LEU A 187 -13.66 -14.71 -6.49
N LEU A 188 -13.68 -14.07 -7.66
CA LEU A 188 -12.99 -14.54 -8.85
C LEU A 188 -11.47 -14.62 -8.65
N LEU A 189 -10.87 -13.60 -8.06
CA LEU A 189 -9.43 -13.53 -7.77
C LEU A 189 -8.99 -14.53 -6.69
N THR A 190 -9.92 -15.05 -5.90
CA THR A 190 -9.66 -16.09 -4.90
C THR A 190 -9.58 -17.50 -5.51
N LEU A 191 -10.20 -17.74 -6.67
CA LEU A 191 -10.29 -19.07 -7.28
C LEU A 191 -8.92 -19.77 -7.50
N PRO A 192 -7.86 -19.10 -7.97
CA PRO A 192 -6.57 -19.76 -8.16
C PRO A 192 -6.00 -20.31 -6.84
N PHE A 193 -6.17 -19.61 -5.72
CA PHE A 193 -5.74 -20.07 -4.41
C PHE A 193 -6.65 -21.18 -3.86
N ALA A 194 -7.96 -21.10 -4.09
CA ALA A 194 -8.92 -22.11 -3.64
C ALA A 194 -8.65 -23.50 -4.23
N GLY A 195 -8.12 -23.56 -5.45
CA GLY A 195 -7.74 -24.80 -6.13
C GLY A 195 -6.40 -25.41 -5.67
N LEU A 196 -5.66 -24.75 -4.76
CA LEU A 196 -4.36 -25.20 -4.31
C LEU A 196 -4.44 -25.97 -2.99
N ARG A 197 -3.61 -27.05 -2.89
CA ARG A 197 -3.33 -27.74 -1.64
C ARG A 197 -1.87 -27.54 -1.31
N GLU A 198 -1.59 -26.94 -0.16
CA GLU A 198 -0.22 -26.72 0.29
C GLU A 198 0.48 -28.04 0.59
N PRO A 199 1.73 -28.24 0.15
CA PRO A 199 2.52 -29.41 0.50
C PRO A 199 2.84 -29.39 2.00
N ALA A 200 2.95 -30.58 2.58
CA ALA A 200 3.41 -30.75 3.95
C ALA A 200 4.84 -30.18 4.12
N ARG A 201 5.15 -29.67 5.32
CA ARG A 201 6.52 -29.25 5.66
C ARG A 201 7.26 -30.36 6.42
N ALA A 202 8.60 -30.26 6.46
CA ALA A 202 9.39 -31.08 7.36
C ALA A 202 9.05 -30.73 8.83
N THR A 203 8.86 -31.75 9.66
CA THR A 203 8.49 -31.58 11.07
C THR A 203 9.66 -31.15 11.97
N ASP A 204 10.91 -31.39 11.50
CA ASP A 204 12.14 -31.19 12.27
C ASP A 204 12.68 -29.74 12.22
N THR A 205 11.94 -28.82 11.60
CA THR A 205 12.36 -27.42 11.56
C THR A 205 12.14 -26.78 12.95
N PRO A 206 13.20 -26.19 13.57
CA PRO A 206 13.04 -25.49 14.84
C PRO A 206 11.94 -24.43 14.75
N PRO A 207 11.19 -24.19 15.84
CA PRO A 207 10.14 -23.18 15.83
C PRO A 207 10.75 -21.81 15.60
N HIS A 208 10.38 -21.19 14.50
CA HIS A 208 10.68 -19.79 14.29
C HIS A 208 9.88 -18.99 15.34
N ARG A 209 10.58 -18.25 16.20
CA ARG A 209 9.98 -17.40 17.25
C ARG A 209 10.24 -15.94 16.93
N PRO A 210 9.45 -15.30 16.04
CA PRO A 210 9.60 -13.88 15.77
C PRO A 210 9.35 -13.08 17.06
N SER A 211 10.26 -12.15 17.38
CA SER A 211 10.21 -11.35 18.61
C SER A 211 10.19 -9.87 18.26
N LEU A 212 9.06 -9.20 18.53
CA LEU A 212 8.92 -7.75 18.37
C LEU A 212 9.89 -6.95 19.27
N PRO A 213 10.05 -7.29 20.59
CA PRO A 213 11.01 -6.62 21.43
C PRO A 213 12.44 -6.73 20.90
N HIS A 214 12.83 -7.89 20.38
CA HIS A 214 14.15 -8.07 19.79
C HIS A 214 14.32 -7.24 18.51
N ALA A 215 13.30 -7.17 17.64
CA ALA A 215 13.32 -6.32 16.45
C ALA A 215 13.50 -4.85 16.82
N LEU A 216 12.69 -4.33 17.73
CA LEU A 216 12.73 -2.93 18.17
C LEU A 216 14.01 -2.59 18.97
N GLY A 217 14.66 -3.57 19.59
CA GLY A 217 15.97 -3.42 20.26
C GLY A 217 17.10 -3.12 19.27
N ARG A 218 16.98 -3.53 18.01
CA ARG A 218 18.04 -3.36 17.01
C ARG A 218 18.09 -1.93 16.48
N SER A 219 19.31 -1.37 16.46
CA SER A 219 19.55 -0.01 15.95
C SER A 219 19.15 0.15 14.49
N GLY A 220 19.41 -0.86 13.62
CA GLY A 220 19.02 -0.86 12.22
C GLY A 220 17.51 -0.76 12.00
N VAL A 221 16.71 -1.48 12.80
CA VAL A 221 15.25 -1.42 12.71
C VAL A 221 14.71 -0.06 13.15
N ARG A 222 15.18 0.46 14.30
CA ARG A 222 14.76 1.79 14.77
C ARG A 222 15.12 2.90 13.78
N LEU A 223 16.32 2.80 13.19
CA LEU A 223 16.76 3.75 12.17
C LEU A 223 15.94 3.63 10.89
N GLY A 224 15.63 2.40 10.45
CA GLY A 224 14.75 2.15 9.31
C GLY A 224 13.33 2.70 9.50
N LEU A 225 12.76 2.56 10.70
CA LEU A 225 11.46 3.14 11.05
C LEU A 225 11.49 4.67 10.95
N LEU A 226 12.52 5.31 11.50
CA LEU A 226 12.68 6.75 11.45
C LEU A 226 12.89 7.24 10.00
N ILE A 227 13.71 6.54 9.22
CA ILE A 227 13.90 6.81 7.79
C ILE A 227 12.57 6.73 7.04
N THR A 228 11.76 5.70 7.30
CA THR A 228 10.44 5.53 6.68
C THR A 228 9.53 6.71 6.98
N VAL A 229 9.43 7.14 8.22
CA VAL A 229 8.60 8.28 8.63
C VAL A 229 9.07 9.57 7.94
N VAL A 230 10.37 9.89 8.03
CA VAL A 230 10.93 11.13 7.45
C VAL A 230 10.75 11.14 5.92
N PHE A 231 10.97 10.01 5.26
CA PHE A 231 10.85 9.89 3.82
C PHE A 231 9.39 10.06 3.34
N GLN A 232 8.44 9.46 4.05
CA GLN A 232 7.06 9.34 3.57
C GLN A 232 6.15 10.49 4.00
N ILE A 233 6.46 11.23 5.06
CA ILE A 233 5.52 12.17 5.68
C ILE A 233 5.00 13.24 4.71
N GLY A 234 5.87 13.87 3.92
CA GLY A 234 5.46 14.87 2.92
C GLY A 234 4.65 14.25 1.78
N SER A 235 5.12 13.14 1.25
CA SER A 235 4.47 12.43 0.13
C SER A 235 3.08 11.92 0.52
N ARG A 236 2.93 11.31 1.70
CA ARG A 236 1.65 10.76 2.18
C ARG A 236 0.64 11.86 2.51
N LEU A 237 1.09 12.96 3.14
CA LEU A 237 0.23 14.14 3.38
C LEU A 237 -0.29 14.70 2.05
N GLY A 238 0.58 14.91 1.07
CA GLY A 238 0.20 15.43 -0.24
C GLY A 238 -0.64 14.46 -1.09
N ALA A 239 -0.57 13.16 -0.83
CA ALA A 239 -1.39 12.18 -1.54
C ALA A 239 -2.87 12.25 -1.11
N GLY A 240 -3.15 12.50 0.17
CA GLY A 240 -4.47 12.40 0.77
C GLY A 240 -5.54 13.25 0.10
N MET A 241 -5.21 14.44 -0.38
CA MET A 241 -6.15 15.40 -0.93
C MET A 241 -5.99 15.64 -2.44
N THR A 242 -5.25 14.80 -3.16
CA THR A 242 -5.02 14.99 -4.60
C THR A 242 -6.30 14.78 -5.42
N SER A 243 -7.02 13.67 -5.23
CA SER A 243 -8.27 13.40 -5.96
C SER A 243 -9.39 14.39 -5.60
N PRO A 244 -9.63 14.72 -4.32
CA PRO A 244 -10.53 15.78 -3.95
C PRO A 244 -10.23 17.13 -4.64
N LEU A 245 -8.95 17.54 -4.69
CA LEU A 245 -8.55 18.76 -5.38
C LEU A 245 -8.90 18.72 -6.88
N LEU A 246 -8.64 17.60 -7.56
CA LEU A 246 -8.95 17.48 -8.99
C LEU A 246 -10.45 17.67 -9.25
N LEU A 247 -11.31 17.07 -8.42
CA LEU A 247 -12.78 17.25 -8.51
C LEU A 247 -13.17 18.71 -8.27
N ASP A 248 -12.65 19.35 -7.24
CA ASP A 248 -12.93 20.75 -6.91
C ASP A 248 -12.42 21.72 -7.98
N ARG A 249 -11.46 21.31 -8.81
CA ARG A 249 -10.95 22.06 -9.97
C ARG A 249 -11.68 21.71 -11.27
N GLY A 250 -12.82 21.00 -11.19
CA GLY A 250 -13.69 20.68 -12.32
C GLY A 250 -13.21 19.52 -13.19
N VAL A 251 -12.26 18.69 -12.72
CA VAL A 251 -11.92 17.44 -13.41
C VAL A 251 -13.07 16.46 -13.24
N PRO A 252 -13.69 15.94 -14.31
CA PRO A 252 -14.80 15.02 -14.21
C PRO A 252 -14.43 13.75 -13.41
N LEU A 253 -15.39 13.22 -12.64
CA LEU A 253 -15.20 12.01 -11.82
C LEU A 253 -14.64 10.83 -12.64
N ALA A 254 -15.16 10.63 -13.86
CA ALA A 254 -14.66 9.60 -14.76
C ALA A 254 -13.18 9.79 -15.09
N SER A 255 -12.74 11.03 -15.34
CA SER A 255 -11.32 11.33 -15.58
C SER A 255 -10.46 11.06 -14.34
N VAL A 256 -10.93 11.41 -13.14
CA VAL A 256 -10.26 11.06 -11.88
C VAL A 256 -10.16 9.54 -11.71
N GLY A 257 -11.20 8.80 -12.06
CA GLY A 257 -11.16 7.33 -12.07
C GLY A 257 -10.09 6.78 -13.02
N TRP A 258 -9.95 7.32 -14.23
CA TRP A 258 -8.90 6.93 -15.17
C TRP A 258 -7.49 7.32 -14.68
N ILE A 259 -7.34 8.49 -14.06
CA ILE A 259 -6.05 8.95 -13.48
C ILE A 259 -5.62 8.02 -12.35
N ASN A 260 -6.54 7.72 -11.41
CA ASN A 260 -6.27 6.84 -10.28
C ASN A 260 -6.10 5.37 -10.70
N GLY A 261 -6.68 4.98 -11.83
CA GLY A 261 -6.57 3.66 -12.42
C GLY A 261 -5.39 3.55 -13.39
N ALA A 262 -5.67 3.70 -14.68
CA ALA A 262 -4.67 3.52 -15.75
C ALA A 262 -3.48 4.49 -15.61
N GLY A 263 -3.75 5.75 -15.28
CA GLY A 263 -2.70 6.75 -15.05
C GLY A 263 -1.75 6.35 -13.93
N ALA A 264 -2.27 5.87 -12.80
CA ALA A 264 -1.46 5.39 -11.69
C ALA A 264 -0.64 4.14 -12.04
N VAL A 265 -1.19 3.22 -12.85
CA VAL A 265 -0.45 2.05 -13.35
C VAL A 265 0.74 2.49 -14.21
N VAL A 266 0.51 3.36 -15.18
CA VAL A 266 1.58 3.85 -16.07
C VAL A 266 2.64 4.61 -15.27
N ALA A 267 2.22 5.55 -14.42
CA ALA A 267 3.11 6.30 -13.54
C ALA A 267 3.90 5.40 -12.59
N GLY A 268 3.23 4.39 -12.02
CA GLY A 268 3.82 3.41 -11.11
C GLY A 268 4.87 2.55 -11.80
N LEU A 269 4.59 2.03 -12.99
CA LEU A 269 5.55 1.24 -13.78
C LEU A 269 6.76 2.08 -14.19
N ALA A 270 6.54 3.31 -14.66
CA ALA A 270 7.61 4.24 -15.00
C ALA A 270 8.49 4.55 -13.77
N GLY A 271 7.87 4.87 -12.63
CA GLY A 271 8.59 5.14 -11.38
C GLY A 271 9.33 3.92 -10.84
N THR A 272 8.75 2.72 -10.96
CA THR A 272 9.40 1.46 -10.57
C THR A 272 10.65 1.21 -11.41
N LEU A 273 10.57 1.42 -12.73
CA LEU A 273 11.71 1.29 -13.63
C LEU A 273 12.80 2.30 -13.28
N MET A 274 12.43 3.57 -13.06
CA MET A 274 13.37 4.61 -12.64
C MET A 274 14.06 4.26 -11.31
N GLY A 275 13.30 3.77 -10.32
CA GLY A 275 13.84 3.33 -9.03
C GLY A 275 14.78 2.14 -9.15
N ALA A 276 14.46 1.17 -10.01
CA ALA A 276 15.30 0.01 -10.26
C ALA A 276 16.62 0.38 -10.97
N LEU A 277 16.57 1.33 -11.91
CA LEU A 277 17.76 1.82 -12.63
C LEU A 277 18.64 2.74 -11.77
N ALA A 278 18.08 3.40 -10.76
CA ALA A 278 18.80 4.35 -9.89
C ALA A 278 19.86 3.70 -9.02
N LEU A 279 20.10 2.39 -9.14
CA LEU A 279 21.07 1.62 -8.37
C LEU A 279 20.89 1.80 -6.84
N GLN A 280 20.82 0.72 -6.11
CA GLN A 280 20.51 0.54 -4.68
C GLN A 280 21.50 1.21 -3.71
N ARG A 281 21.94 2.41 -3.98
CA ARG A 281 22.84 3.19 -3.11
C ARG A 281 22.01 4.12 -2.24
N TRP A 282 22.45 4.39 -1.01
CA TRP A 282 21.80 5.34 -0.11
C TRP A 282 21.55 6.72 -0.74
N ARG A 283 22.42 7.15 -1.67
CA ARG A 283 22.26 8.39 -2.46
C ARG A 283 21.01 8.36 -3.34
N ALA A 284 20.59 7.19 -3.84
CA ALA A 284 19.38 7.07 -4.63
C ALA A 284 18.11 7.34 -3.80
N VAL A 285 18.07 6.93 -2.52
CA VAL A 285 16.97 7.21 -1.61
C VAL A 285 16.85 8.73 -1.37
N VAL A 286 17.97 9.41 -1.10
CA VAL A 286 17.97 10.88 -0.92
C VAL A 286 17.56 11.60 -2.21
N ALA A 287 18.07 11.16 -3.37
CA ALA A 287 17.68 11.74 -4.67
C ALA A 287 16.19 11.51 -4.97
N ALA A 288 15.65 10.34 -4.66
CA ALA A 288 14.23 10.05 -4.83
C ALA A 288 13.35 10.94 -3.94
N MET A 289 13.75 11.19 -2.69
CA MET A 289 13.04 12.11 -1.81
C MET A 289 13.13 13.56 -2.31
N ALA A 290 14.29 13.99 -2.83
CA ALA A 290 14.45 15.31 -3.42
C ALA A 290 13.53 15.49 -4.64
N LEU A 291 13.41 14.45 -5.47
CA LEU A 291 12.50 14.44 -6.61
C LEU A 291 11.03 14.52 -6.18
N GLN A 292 10.64 13.79 -5.12
CA GLN A 292 9.29 13.89 -4.54
C GLN A 292 9.01 15.28 -3.98
N ALA A 293 9.95 15.87 -3.26
CA ALA A 293 9.81 17.24 -2.73
C ALA A 293 9.68 18.25 -3.86
N ALA A 294 10.48 18.14 -4.92
CA ALA A 294 10.37 18.98 -6.11
C ALA A 294 9.01 18.81 -6.81
N ALA A 295 8.51 17.59 -6.94
CA ALA A 295 7.18 17.33 -7.51
C ALA A 295 6.06 17.97 -6.67
N LEU A 296 6.16 17.91 -5.33
CA LEU A 296 5.23 18.58 -4.43
C LEU A 296 5.32 20.11 -4.57
N ILE A 297 6.50 20.68 -4.64
CA ILE A 297 6.70 22.13 -4.82
C ILE A 297 6.06 22.59 -6.13
N LEU A 298 6.30 21.88 -7.24
CA LEU A 298 5.70 22.17 -8.54
C LEU A 298 4.16 22.05 -8.48
N PHE A 299 3.66 21.06 -7.75
CA PHE A 299 2.22 20.89 -7.55
C PHE A 299 1.62 22.05 -6.76
N VAL A 300 2.29 22.49 -5.69
CA VAL A 300 1.90 23.67 -4.90
C VAL A 300 1.87 24.93 -5.77
N ALA A 301 2.89 25.14 -6.59
CA ALA A 301 2.94 26.28 -7.50
C ALA A 301 1.72 26.29 -8.44
N GLY A 302 1.33 25.13 -8.99
CA GLY A 302 0.13 25.00 -9.82
C GLY A 302 -1.19 25.26 -9.07
N VAL A 303 -1.25 24.86 -7.79
CA VAL A 303 -2.44 25.03 -6.94
C VAL A 303 -2.58 26.47 -6.44
N ALA A 304 -1.47 27.09 -6.04
CA ALA A 304 -1.45 28.43 -5.44
C ALA A 304 -1.44 29.57 -6.47
N ALA A 305 -1.19 29.30 -7.76
CA ALA A 305 -1.06 30.28 -8.82
C ALA A 305 -2.18 31.36 -8.82
N PRO A 306 -3.48 31.02 -8.66
CA PRO A 306 -4.55 32.04 -8.62
C PRO A 306 -4.43 33.02 -7.45
N GLY A 307 -3.98 32.55 -6.28
CA GLY A 307 -3.77 33.38 -5.09
C GLY A 307 -2.61 34.38 -5.26
N LEU A 308 -1.73 34.14 -6.23
CA LEU A 308 -0.60 35.01 -6.58
C LEU A 308 -0.90 35.92 -7.80
N GLY A 309 -2.15 35.96 -8.26
CA GLY A 309 -2.55 36.73 -9.45
C GLY A 309 -2.11 36.10 -10.77
N LEU A 310 -1.64 34.85 -10.75
CA LEU A 310 -1.27 34.08 -11.94
C LEU A 310 -2.49 33.29 -12.46
N PRO A 311 -2.53 32.97 -13.76
CA PRO A 311 -3.61 32.15 -14.31
C PRO A 311 -3.66 30.81 -13.58
N ALA A 312 -4.89 30.35 -13.28
CA ALA A 312 -5.09 29.01 -12.70
C ALA A 312 -4.47 27.95 -13.62
N ALA A 313 -3.79 26.99 -13.02
CA ALA A 313 -3.31 25.85 -13.77
C ALA A 313 -4.49 25.14 -14.47
N SER A 314 -4.35 24.87 -15.75
CA SER A 314 -5.39 24.14 -16.49
C SER A 314 -5.60 22.75 -15.87
N PRO A 315 -6.83 22.18 -15.95
CA PRO A 315 -7.08 20.82 -15.49
C PRO A 315 -6.07 19.81 -16.05
N GLY A 316 -5.71 19.91 -17.33
CA GLY A 316 -4.70 19.07 -17.96
C GLY A 316 -3.32 19.18 -17.33
N TRP A 317 -2.90 20.38 -16.93
CA TRP A 317 -1.64 20.61 -16.24
C TRP A 317 -1.65 19.99 -14.82
N LEU A 318 -2.75 20.12 -14.08
CA LEU A 318 -2.90 19.48 -12.77
C LEU A 318 -2.86 17.96 -12.88
N VAL A 319 -3.46 17.39 -13.92
CA VAL A 319 -3.38 15.94 -14.21
C VAL A 319 -1.93 15.53 -14.48
N ALA A 320 -1.20 16.26 -15.34
CA ALA A 320 0.19 15.97 -15.62
C ALA A 320 1.07 16.03 -14.36
N LEU A 321 0.90 17.03 -13.52
CA LEU A 321 1.58 17.15 -12.22
C LEU A 321 1.20 16.02 -11.25
N THR A 322 -0.05 15.56 -11.28
CA THR A 322 -0.52 14.43 -10.47
C THR A 322 0.19 13.13 -10.89
N LEU A 323 0.28 12.87 -12.19
CA LEU A 323 0.97 11.70 -12.72
C LEU A 323 2.48 11.77 -12.45
N PHE A 324 3.09 12.94 -12.61
CA PHE A 324 4.50 13.16 -12.26
C PHE A 324 4.76 12.89 -10.77
N LYS A 325 3.91 13.42 -9.88
CA LYS A 325 3.97 13.13 -8.43
C LYS A 325 3.82 11.64 -8.15
N ALA A 326 2.91 10.93 -8.82
CA ALA A 326 2.74 9.49 -8.68
C ALA A 326 3.98 8.70 -9.14
N THR A 327 4.61 9.12 -10.25
CA THR A 327 5.86 8.52 -10.75
C THR A 327 6.99 8.69 -9.75
N THR A 328 7.18 9.90 -9.21
CA THR A 328 8.23 10.15 -8.21
C THR A 328 7.98 9.40 -6.91
N ALA A 329 6.72 9.24 -6.48
CA ALA A 329 6.36 8.45 -5.32
C ALA A 329 6.68 6.96 -5.52
N ALA A 330 6.40 6.40 -6.69
CA ALA A 330 6.74 5.02 -7.03
C ALA A 330 8.27 4.80 -7.09
N THR A 331 9.02 5.74 -7.67
CA THR A 331 10.50 5.72 -7.65
C THR A 331 11.02 5.69 -6.21
N GLY A 332 10.47 6.55 -5.36
CA GLY A 332 10.83 6.63 -3.95
C GLY A 332 10.49 5.36 -3.18
N PHE A 333 9.34 4.78 -3.44
CA PHE A 333 8.93 3.53 -2.82
C PHE A 333 9.93 2.40 -3.12
N VAL A 334 10.29 2.21 -4.38
CA VAL A 334 11.24 1.17 -4.78
C VAL A 334 12.62 1.38 -4.14
N THR A 335 13.15 2.60 -4.19
CA THR A 335 14.47 2.90 -3.63
C THR A 335 14.52 2.77 -2.11
N LEU A 336 13.48 3.27 -1.41
CA LEU A 336 13.35 3.18 0.05
C LEU A 336 13.27 1.72 0.50
N TYR A 337 12.33 0.96 -0.08
CA TYR A 337 12.11 -0.42 0.36
C TYR A 337 13.28 -1.35 0.04
N ALA A 338 13.98 -1.12 -1.09
CA ALA A 338 15.22 -1.84 -1.39
C ALA A 338 16.29 -1.57 -0.31
N PHE A 339 16.39 -0.33 0.17
CA PHE A 339 17.31 0.02 1.25
C PHE A 339 16.88 -0.60 2.60
N LEU A 340 15.60 -0.53 2.95
CA LEU A 340 15.06 -1.09 4.20
C LEU A 340 15.23 -2.61 4.27
N MET A 341 15.14 -3.31 3.13
CA MET A 341 15.45 -4.75 3.06
C MET A 341 16.89 -5.06 3.48
N GLY A 342 17.84 -4.15 3.18
CA GLY A 342 19.24 -4.29 3.63
C GLY A 342 19.43 -4.07 5.14
N LEU A 343 18.48 -3.43 5.84
CA LEU A 343 18.51 -3.26 7.29
C LEU A 343 17.81 -4.39 8.06
N ALA A 344 17.01 -5.19 7.36
CA ALA A 344 16.30 -6.31 7.95
C ALA A 344 17.25 -7.46 8.29
N SER A 345 17.08 -8.09 9.46
CA SER A 345 17.88 -9.25 9.85
C SER A 345 17.49 -10.49 9.06
N PRO A 346 18.42 -11.25 8.51
CA PRO A 346 18.10 -12.54 7.89
C PRO A 346 17.34 -13.49 8.82
N ALA A 347 17.60 -13.43 10.13
CA ALA A 347 16.96 -14.29 11.13
C ALA A 347 15.48 -14.00 11.34
N GLN A 348 15.02 -12.75 11.10
CA GLN A 348 13.61 -12.36 11.27
C GLN A 348 13.17 -11.26 10.27
N ALA A 349 13.65 -11.38 9.04
CA ALA A 349 13.41 -10.39 7.98
C ALA A 349 11.93 -10.05 7.77
N GLY A 350 11.05 -11.04 7.91
CA GLY A 350 9.60 -10.84 7.78
C GLY A 350 9.03 -9.90 8.85
N VAL A 351 9.48 -10.02 10.11
CA VAL A 351 9.02 -9.14 11.20
C VAL A 351 9.54 -7.72 11.00
N ASP A 352 10.83 -7.59 10.72
CA ASP A 352 11.47 -6.28 10.52
C ASP A 352 10.80 -5.53 9.35
N PHE A 353 10.57 -6.24 8.23
CA PHE A 353 9.95 -5.65 7.05
C PHE A 353 8.47 -5.28 7.29
N THR A 354 7.73 -6.11 8.02
CA THR A 354 6.36 -5.80 8.42
C THR A 354 6.30 -4.52 9.28
N LEU A 355 7.27 -4.31 10.17
CA LEU A 355 7.34 -3.07 10.96
C LEU A 355 7.53 -1.84 10.08
N PHE A 356 8.38 -1.90 9.04
CA PHE A 356 8.55 -0.79 8.10
C PHE A 356 7.27 -0.51 7.31
N GLN A 357 6.57 -1.55 6.84
CA GLN A 357 5.28 -1.40 6.17
C GLN A 357 4.21 -0.80 7.09
N CYS A 358 4.16 -1.22 8.36
CA CYS A 358 3.23 -0.66 9.34
C CYS A 358 3.52 0.81 9.64
N ALA A 359 4.80 1.21 9.71
CA ALA A 359 5.18 2.60 9.87
C ALA A 359 4.74 3.45 8.66
N ASP A 360 4.93 2.96 7.43
CA ASP A 360 4.45 3.64 6.22
C ASP A 360 2.92 3.78 6.21
N ALA A 361 2.19 2.70 6.56
CA ALA A 361 0.74 2.71 6.65
C ALA A 361 0.24 3.69 7.73
N LEU A 362 0.93 3.78 8.86
CA LEU A 362 0.61 4.73 9.93
C LEU A 362 0.81 6.17 9.46
N VAL A 363 1.92 6.45 8.77
CA VAL A 363 2.17 7.79 8.18
C VAL A 363 1.12 8.13 7.13
N ALA A 364 0.71 7.17 6.31
CA ALA A 364 -0.34 7.37 5.32
C ALA A 364 -1.70 7.66 5.96
N MET A 365 -2.06 6.94 7.02
CA MET A 365 -3.29 7.15 7.78
C MET A 365 -3.30 8.54 8.43
N VAL A 366 -2.29 8.85 9.22
CA VAL A 366 -2.18 10.15 9.91
C VAL A 366 -2.08 11.30 8.91
N GLY A 367 -1.30 11.12 7.86
CA GLY A 367 -1.16 12.08 6.77
C GLY A 367 -2.47 12.35 6.05
N GLY A 368 -3.26 11.32 5.75
CA GLY A 368 -4.57 11.47 5.10
C GLY A 368 -5.59 12.21 5.97
N VAL A 369 -5.68 11.86 7.26
CA VAL A 369 -6.55 12.57 8.22
C VAL A 369 -6.12 14.03 8.38
N ALA A 370 -4.82 14.29 8.58
CA ALA A 370 -4.28 15.64 8.70
C ALA A 370 -4.49 16.45 7.41
N ALA A 371 -4.32 15.83 6.23
CA ALA A 371 -4.54 16.49 4.96
C ALA A 371 -6.00 16.94 4.78
N GLY A 372 -6.97 16.11 5.19
CA GLY A 372 -8.38 16.49 5.16
C GLY A 372 -8.67 17.68 6.04
N TRP A 373 -8.18 17.66 7.28
CA TRP A 373 -8.35 18.78 8.21
C TRP A 373 -7.67 20.06 7.71
N LEU A 374 -6.42 19.98 7.26
CA LEU A 374 -5.67 21.12 6.71
C LEU A 374 -6.37 21.70 5.47
N ALA A 375 -6.80 20.84 4.54
CA ALA A 375 -7.45 21.30 3.33
C ALA A 375 -8.81 21.96 3.61
N GLN A 376 -9.56 21.46 4.60
CA GLN A 376 -10.85 22.03 5.01
C GLN A 376 -10.71 23.41 5.66
N HIS A 377 -9.74 23.58 6.56
CA HIS A 377 -9.65 24.80 7.40
C HIS A 377 -8.67 25.84 6.84
N LEU A 378 -7.61 25.39 6.17
CA LEU A 378 -6.55 26.27 5.65
C LEU A 378 -6.47 26.27 4.12
N GLY A 379 -7.29 25.45 3.46
CA GLY A 379 -7.31 25.30 2.02
C GLY A 379 -6.21 24.39 1.45
N TYR A 380 -6.38 24.00 0.19
CA TYR A 380 -5.46 23.10 -0.52
C TYR A 380 -4.04 23.66 -0.62
N GLY A 381 -3.89 24.98 -0.83
CA GLY A 381 -2.57 25.61 -0.93
C GLY A 381 -1.73 25.40 0.34
N ALA A 382 -2.32 25.58 1.52
CA ALA A 382 -1.66 25.35 2.79
C ALA A 382 -1.38 23.84 3.01
N CYS A 383 -2.34 22.96 2.71
CA CYS A 383 -2.17 21.52 2.83
C CYS A 383 -0.97 21.01 2.02
N PHE A 384 -0.92 21.31 0.72
CA PHE A 384 0.18 20.90 -0.14
C PHE A 384 1.46 21.66 0.15
N GLY A 385 1.39 22.94 0.61
CA GLY A 385 2.53 23.74 1.04
C GLY A 385 3.24 23.11 2.24
N ILE A 386 2.48 22.68 3.25
CA ILE A 386 3.00 21.96 4.42
C ILE A 386 3.60 20.63 3.99
N ALA A 387 2.95 19.88 3.09
CA ALA A 387 3.48 18.63 2.56
C ALA A 387 4.83 18.83 1.85
N ALA A 388 4.96 19.87 1.03
CA ALA A 388 6.20 20.24 0.36
C ALA A 388 7.29 20.67 1.34
N ALA A 389 6.94 21.50 2.33
CA ALA A 389 7.85 21.93 3.38
C ALA A 389 8.39 20.78 4.22
N LEU A 390 7.52 19.82 4.62
CA LEU A 390 7.94 18.61 5.32
C LEU A 390 8.84 17.73 4.46
N GLY A 391 8.54 17.58 3.17
CA GLY A 391 9.39 16.87 2.22
C GLY A 391 10.76 17.51 2.08
N ALA A 392 10.83 18.83 1.92
CA ALA A 392 12.09 19.57 1.77
C ALA A 392 12.90 19.58 3.07
N ALA A 393 12.27 19.86 4.21
CA ALA A 393 12.92 19.86 5.53
C ALA A 393 13.41 18.46 5.94
N GLY A 394 12.74 17.41 5.47
CA GLY A 394 13.16 16.02 5.70
C GLY A 394 14.46 15.63 4.97
N LEU A 395 14.85 16.32 3.89
CA LEU A 395 16.04 15.98 3.10
C LEU A 395 17.35 16.00 3.89
N PRO A 396 17.70 17.07 4.62
CA PRO A 396 18.91 17.07 5.45
C PRO A 396 18.84 16.01 6.56
N VAL A 397 17.68 15.84 7.20
CA VAL A 397 17.48 14.84 8.24
C VAL A 397 17.69 13.44 7.66
N LEU A 398 17.07 13.15 6.52
CA LEU A 398 17.24 11.86 5.81
C LEU A 398 18.71 11.62 5.46
N SER A 399 19.40 12.64 4.95
CA SER A 399 20.82 12.52 4.58
C SER A 399 21.70 12.12 5.76
N VAL A 400 21.45 12.67 6.96
CA VAL A 400 22.15 12.29 8.19
C VAL A 400 21.80 10.87 8.62
N LEU A 401 20.51 10.50 8.59
CA LEU A 401 20.06 9.16 8.97
C LEU A 401 20.63 8.09 8.04
N MET A 402 20.66 8.36 6.75
CA MET A 402 21.19 7.42 5.74
C MET A 402 22.69 7.19 5.89
N ARG A 403 23.47 8.23 6.25
CA ARG A 403 24.91 8.09 6.54
C ARG A 403 25.15 7.20 7.77
N ARG A 404 24.26 7.25 8.77
CA ARG A 404 24.33 6.39 9.96
C ARG A 404 23.91 4.95 9.67
N ALA A 405 23.00 4.76 8.72
CA ALA A 405 22.47 3.46 8.36
C ALA A 405 23.35 2.69 7.35
N ALA A 406 24.13 3.39 6.52
CA ALA A 406 24.96 2.79 5.49
C ALA A 406 25.95 1.71 6.01
N PRO A 407 26.65 1.90 7.15
CA PRO A 407 27.52 0.86 7.69
C PRO A 407 26.75 -0.38 8.17
N LEU A 408 25.51 -0.21 8.64
CA LEU A 408 24.68 -1.30 9.15
C LEU A 408 24.11 -2.18 8.04
N SER A 409 23.90 -1.62 6.85
CA SER A 409 23.41 -2.37 5.68
C SER A 409 24.52 -3.20 5.00
N SER A 410 25.79 -2.83 5.19
CA SER A 410 26.94 -3.53 4.62
C SER A 410 27.53 -4.62 5.53
N SER A 411 27.18 -4.61 6.82
CA SER A 411 27.64 -5.62 7.79
C SER A 411 26.74 -6.85 7.88
N GLY A 412 25.70 -6.94 7.06
CA GLY A 412 24.77 -8.07 6.94
C GLY A 412 25.13 -9.05 5.81
N GLU A 413 26.25 -8.84 5.11
CA GLU A 413 26.90 -9.81 4.24
C GLU A 413 27.98 -10.59 5.07
#